data_38fbdf5692f1629442b2d14b3b6748d3
#
_entry.id   38fbdf5692f1629442b2d14b3b6748d3
#
_cell.length_a   1.000
_cell.length_b   1.000
_cell.length_c   1.000
_cell.angle_alpha   90.00
_cell.angle_beta   90.00
_cell.angle_gamma   90.00
#
_symmetry.space_group_name_H-M   'P 1'
#
loop_
_entity.id
_entity.type
_entity.pdbx_description
1 polymer ?
#
loop_
_entity_poly.entity_id
_entity_poly.type
_entity_poly.pdbx_seq_one_letter_code
_entity_poly.pdbx_strand_id
1 'polypeptide(L)'
;TDNFQINYETRDFCRKNSIQVFQTDHDEEESISSVVIENSIDLGLIGGARIIPKKVIDLFQKGIVNYHPGKIPETSGLDSLYRSIQKNIPIFVTAHIIDSRVDAGLFILESRVQILLDDTPEMIKKRIITRQLELNHKVLNGIEEKSFHFKRIIKLKKNERLSSQEKKQIMK
;
A
#
# COMPACT_ATOMS: atom_id res chain seq x y z
N THR A 1 7.11 21.82 -3.13
CA THR A 1 5.84 21.43 -2.49
C THR A 1 4.80 21.29 -3.57
N ASP A 2 4.62 20.06 -4.08
CA ASP A 2 3.53 19.77 -4.99
C ASP A 2 2.24 19.93 -4.18
N ASN A 3 1.46 20.96 -4.49
CA ASN A 3 0.11 21.16 -3.96
C ASN A 3 -0.77 20.00 -4.43
N PHE A 4 -0.77 18.90 -3.67
CA PHE A 4 -1.67 17.80 -3.92
C PHE A 4 -3.08 18.22 -3.53
N GLN A 5 -3.80 18.81 -4.48
CA GLN A 5 -5.23 19.08 -4.29
C GLN A 5 -6.01 17.80 -4.57
N ILE A 6 -6.81 17.37 -3.58
CA ILE A 6 -7.81 16.32 -3.80
C ILE A 6 -8.71 16.79 -4.95
N ASN A 7 -8.87 15.93 -5.97
CA ASN A 7 -9.72 16.29 -7.10
C ASN A 7 -11.19 16.48 -6.68
N TYR A 8 -11.92 17.26 -7.47
CA TYR A 8 -13.32 17.60 -7.18
C TYR A 8 -14.21 16.36 -6.97
N GLU A 9 -14.04 15.33 -7.79
CA GLU A 9 -14.83 14.09 -7.73
C GLU A 9 -14.62 13.33 -6.41
N THR A 10 -13.37 13.25 -5.92
CA THR A 10 -13.06 12.62 -4.63
C THR A 10 -13.66 13.41 -3.46
N ARG A 11 -13.56 14.73 -3.49
CA ARG A 11 -14.18 15.59 -2.45
C ARG A 11 -15.70 15.44 -2.43
N ASP A 12 -16.34 15.45 -3.61
CA ASP A 12 -17.78 15.31 -3.74
C ASP A 12 -18.26 13.93 -3.27
N PHE A 13 -17.52 12.87 -3.61
CA PHE A 13 -17.78 11.52 -3.11
C PHE A 13 -17.70 11.46 -1.59
N CYS A 14 -16.64 11.98 -0.98
CA CYS A 14 -16.47 12.00 0.47
C CYS A 14 -17.61 12.76 1.14
N ARG A 15 -17.98 13.93 0.62
CA ARG A 15 -19.10 14.72 1.12
C ARG A 15 -20.42 13.97 1.07
N LYS A 16 -20.74 13.32 -0.06
CA LYS A 16 -21.98 12.54 -0.25
C LYS A 16 -22.09 11.33 0.67
N ASN A 17 -20.96 10.78 1.07
CA ASN A 17 -20.89 9.60 1.93
C ASN A 17 -20.52 9.92 3.40
N SER A 18 -20.58 11.20 3.80
CA SER A 18 -20.25 11.65 5.16
C SER A 18 -18.85 11.25 5.62
N ILE A 19 -17.89 11.16 4.68
CA ILE A 19 -16.49 10.87 4.96
C ILE A 19 -15.78 12.18 5.24
N GLN A 20 -15.20 12.32 6.42
CA GLN A 20 -14.40 13.48 6.79
C GLN A 20 -13.10 13.51 5.98
N VAL A 21 -12.70 14.70 5.57
CA VAL A 21 -11.48 14.92 4.76
C VAL A 21 -10.61 15.94 5.47
N PHE A 22 -9.40 15.54 5.81
CA PHE A 22 -8.36 16.39 6.37
C PHE A 22 -7.21 16.49 5.38
N GLN A 23 -6.61 17.66 5.27
CA GLN A 23 -5.47 17.89 4.39
C GLN A 23 -4.26 18.26 5.25
N THR A 24 -3.22 17.43 5.17
CA THR A 24 -1.95 17.63 5.88
C THR A 24 -0.82 16.99 5.10
N ASP A 25 0.42 17.36 5.39
CA ASP A 25 1.57 16.66 4.87
C ASP A 25 1.76 15.32 5.59
N HIS A 26 2.26 14.31 4.89
CA HIS A 26 2.36 12.92 5.37
C HIS A 26 3.33 12.71 6.55
N ASP A 27 4.16 13.69 6.86
CA ASP A 27 5.16 13.71 7.92
C ASP A 27 4.89 14.80 9.00
N GLU A 28 3.77 15.50 8.88
CA GLU A 28 3.33 16.52 9.83
C GLU A 28 2.63 15.88 11.03
N GLU A 29 3.44 15.45 12.01
CA GLU A 29 2.99 14.67 13.15
C GLU A 29 1.89 15.34 13.96
N GLU A 30 2.01 16.65 14.23
CA GLU A 30 1.05 17.38 15.08
C GLU A 30 -0.35 17.38 14.48
N SER A 31 -0.46 17.73 13.19
CA SER A 31 -1.73 17.74 12.47
C SER A 31 -2.34 16.34 12.38
N ILE A 32 -1.53 15.32 12.06
CA ILE A 32 -2.01 13.93 12.00
C ILE A 32 -2.43 13.44 13.38
N SER A 33 -1.65 13.76 14.43
CA SER A 33 -1.94 13.36 15.81
C SER A 33 -3.28 13.93 16.28
N SER A 34 -3.53 15.22 16.03
CA SER A 34 -4.81 15.85 16.36
C SER A 34 -5.98 15.12 15.71
N VAL A 35 -5.90 14.85 14.40
CA VAL A 35 -6.94 14.12 13.67
C VAL A 35 -7.16 12.72 14.23
N VAL A 36 -6.08 11.98 14.50
CA VAL A 36 -6.14 10.59 14.99
C VAL A 36 -6.78 10.54 16.38
N ILE A 37 -6.38 11.44 17.28
CA ILE A 37 -6.87 11.47 18.67
C ILE A 37 -8.32 11.96 18.73
N GLU A 38 -8.64 13.09 18.11
CA GLU A 38 -9.97 13.70 18.13
C GLU A 38 -11.04 12.79 17.53
N ASN A 39 -10.67 11.98 16.54
CA ASN A 39 -11.60 11.06 15.88
C ASN A 39 -11.45 9.60 16.33
N SER A 40 -10.65 9.33 17.37
CA SER A 40 -10.42 7.98 17.93
C SER A 40 -10.02 6.95 16.86
N ILE A 41 -9.13 7.34 15.93
CA ILE A 41 -8.69 6.49 14.84
C ILE A 41 -7.62 5.52 15.35
N ASP A 42 -7.87 4.22 15.25
CA ASP A 42 -6.95 3.18 15.73
C ASP A 42 -6.23 2.42 14.59
N LEU A 43 -6.72 2.51 13.36
CA LEU A 43 -6.17 1.85 12.17
C LEU A 43 -5.98 2.82 11.02
N GLY A 44 -4.79 2.82 10.42
CA GLY A 44 -4.50 3.55 9.19
C GLY A 44 -4.52 2.63 7.95
N LEU A 45 -4.89 3.20 6.80
CA LEU A 45 -4.78 2.53 5.49
C LEU A 45 -4.00 3.42 4.53
N ILE A 46 -3.08 2.81 3.77
CA ILE A 46 -2.32 3.53 2.74
C ILE A 46 -2.94 3.25 1.37
N GLY A 47 -3.44 4.30 0.71
CA GLY A 47 -3.96 4.27 -0.65
C GLY A 47 -3.01 4.83 -1.70
N GLY A 48 -1.72 4.62 -1.55
CA GLY A 48 -0.65 5.19 -2.38
C GLY A 48 0.21 6.12 -1.55
N ALA A 49 1.46 5.78 -1.31
CA ALA A 49 2.18 6.41 -0.22
C ALA A 49 3.59 6.82 -0.53
N ARG A 50 3.99 7.85 0.19
CA ARG A 50 5.38 8.16 0.55
C ARG A 50 5.79 7.32 1.76
N ILE A 51 7.06 7.41 2.16
CA ILE A 51 7.53 6.77 3.39
C ILE A 51 6.92 7.51 4.58
N ILE A 52 6.19 6.78 5.43
CA ILE A 52 5.58 7.33 6.63
C ILE A 52 6.60 7.30 7.77
N PRO A 53 6.86 8.42 8.45
CA PRO A 53 7.76 8.46 9.60
C PRO A 53 7.28 7.57 10.75
N LYS A 54 8.24 7.01 11.50
CA LYS A 54 7.92 6.14 12.65
C LYS A 54 6.97 6.80 13.65
N LYS A 55 7.19 8.07 13.95
CA LYS A 55 6.37 8.85 14.89
C LYS A 55 4.90 8.93 14.46
N VAL A 56 4.63 8.99 13.14
CA VAL A 56 3.25 8.94 12.60
C VAL A 56 2.69 7.52 12.67
N ILE A 57 3.52 6.50 12.37
CA ILE A 57 3.10 5.09 12.47
C ILE A 57 2.65 4.75 13.90
N ASP A 58 3.39 5.23 14.90
CA ASP A 58 3.15 4.95 16.31
C ASP A 58 1.84 5.57 16.86
N LEU A 59 1.21 6.50 16.13
CA LEU A 59 -0.09 7.07 16.52
C LEU A 59 -1.25 6.06 16.38
N PHE A 60 -1.10 5.07 15.53
CA PHE A 60 -2.17 4.11 15.22
C PHE A 60 -2.02 2.83 16.06
N GLN A 61 -2.92 2.61 17.01
CA GLN A 61 -2.84 1.47 17.94
C GLN A 61 -2.87 0.11 17.25
N LYS A 62 -3.65 -0.04 16.16
CA LYS A 62 -3.72 -1.24 15.32
C LYS A 62 -2.70 -1.21 14.17
N GLY A 63 -1.92 -0.12 14.06
CA GLY A 63 -0.95 0.11 13.01
C GLY A 63 -1.53 0.66 11.71
N ILE A 64 -0.70 0.69 10.68
CA ILE A 64 -1.08 1.17 9.35
C ILE A 64 -0.92 0.02 8.36
N VAL A 65 -1.97 -0.32 7.62
CA VAL A 65 -1.95 -1.35 6.58
C VAL A 65 -1.53 -0.73 5.25
N ASN A 66 -0.58 -1.38 4.59
CA ASN A 66 -0.20 -1.11 3.20
C ASN A 66 -0.50 -2.33 2.32
N TYR A 67 -0.91 -2.05 1.08
CA TYR A 67 -1.15 -3.06 0.05
C TYR A 67 -0.05 -2.95 -1.01
N HIS A 68 1.09 -3.59 -0.74
CA HIS A 68 2.24 -3.57 -1.66
C HIS A 68 1.91 -4.32 -2.96
N PRO A 69 2.12 -3.70 -4.14
CA PRO A 69 1.84 -4.34 -5.44
C PRO A 69 2.94 -5.33 -5.85
N GLY A 70 3.26 -6.27 -5.00
CA GLY A 70 4.31 -7.26 -5.20
C GLY A 70 4.31 -8.30 -4.11
N LYS A 71 5.20 -9.29 -4.25
CA LYS A 71 5.45 -10.31 -3.24
C LYS A 71 6.55 -9.84 -2.29
N ILE A 72 6.24 -9.73 -1.00
CA ILE A 72 7.22 -9.38 0.01
C ILE A 72 7.79 -10.66 0.63
N PRO A 73 9.12 -10.78 0.78
CA PRO A 73 10.14 -9.73 0.57
C PRO A 73 10.77 -9.67 -0.82
N GLU A 74 10.45 -10.59 -1.73
CA GLU A 74 11.17 -10.84 -2.99
C GLU A 74 11.16 -9.64 -3.94
N THR A 75 10.04 -8.90 -4.00
CA THR A 75 9.85 -7.73 -4.88
C THR A 75 9.57 -6.45 -4.08
N SER A 76 10.09 -6.36 -2.86
CA SER A 76 10.01 -5.16 -2.02
C SER A 76 10.63 -3.94 -2.69
N GLY A 77 10.09 -2.76 -2.40
CA GLY A 77 10.52 -1.48 -2.95
C GLY A 77 9.77 -1.07 -4.20
N LEU A 78 10.31 -0.07 -4.87
CA LEU A 78 9.72 0.45 -6.11
C LEU A 78 9.85 -0.56 -7.25
N ASP A 79 8.97 -0.39 -8.25
CA ASP A 79 9.03 -1.17 -9.50
C ASP A 79 8.75 -2.68 -9.33
N SER A 80 8.01 -3.06 -8.30
CA SER A 80 7.69 -4.45 -7.95
C SER A 80 7.10 -5.26 -9.12
N LEU A 81 6.26 -4.67 -9.98
CA LEU A 81 5.76 -5.31 -11.21
C LEU A 81 6.91 -5.76 -12.12
N TYR A 82 7.80 -4.83 -12.46
CA TYR A 82 8.96 -5.14 -13.32
C TYR A 82 9.91 -6.14 -12.67
N ARG A 83 10.08 -6.05 -11.35
CA ARG A 83 10.89 -7.01 -10.57
C ARG A 83 10.28 -8.40 -10.56
N SER A 84 8.94 -8.50 -10.50
CA SER A 84 8.26 -9.79 -10.62
C SER A 84 8.53 -10.44 -11.98
N ILE A 85 8.41 -9.69 -13.07
CA ILE A 85 8.69 -10.17 -14.43
C ILE A 85 10.18 -10.59 -14.55
N GLN A 86 11.11 -9.71 -14.15
CA GLN A 86 12.56 -9.97 -14.23
C GLN A 86 12.98 -11.22 -13.45
N LYS A 87 12.36 -11.48 -12.31
CA LYS A 87 12.66 -12.62 -11.44
C LYS A 87 11.80 -13.86 -11.74
N ASN A 88 10.94 -13.80 -12.76
CA ASN A 88 9.96 -14.85 -13.07
C ASN A 88 9.10 -15.25 -11.86
N ILE A 89 8.69 -14.26 -11.07
CA ILE A 89 7.81 -14.43 -9.92
C ILE A 89 6.40 -14.02 -10.32
N PRO A 90 5.36 -14.82 -10.05
CA PRO A 90 3.98 -14.39 -10.27
C PRO A 90 3.69 -13.05 -9.57
N ILE A 91 2.85 -12.23 -10.18
CA ILE A 91 2.48 -10.94 -9.62
C ILE A 91 1.52 -11.14 -8.45
N PHE A 92 1.81 -10.51 -7.33
CA PHE A 92 1.02 -10.56 -6.10
C PHE A 92 0.66 -9.15 -5.63
N VAL A 93 -0.33 -9.09 -4.76
CA VAL A 93 -0.52 -7.99 -3.81
C VAL A 93 -0.33 -8.56 -2.42
N THR A 94 0.50 -7.92 -1.63
CA THR A 94 0.76 -8.29 -0.23
C THR A 94 0.20 -7.22 0.70
N ALA A 95 -0.72 -7.61 1.58
CA ALA A 95 -1.20 -6.77 2.68
C ALA A 95 -0.31 -6.98 3.90
N HIS A 96 0.17 -5.90 4.50
CA HIS A 96 1.03 -5.94 5.67
C HIS A 96 0.85 -4.68 6.55
N ILE A 97 1.02 -4.82 7.86
CA ILE A 97 1.16 -3.67 8.75
C ILE A 97 2.60 -3.17 8.63
N ILE A 98 2.75 -1.89 8.31
CA ILE A 98 4.08 -1.28 8.10
C ILE A 98 4.82 -1.07 9.42
N ASP A 99 6.15 -1.04 9.34
CA ASP A 99 7.03 -0.46 10.35
C ASP A 99 7.90 0.64 9.70
N SER A 100 8.87 1.18 10.42
CA SER A 100 9.77 2.24 9.94
C SER A 100 10.66 1.84 8.75
N ARG A 101 10.66 0.56 8.35
CA ARG A 101 11.43 0.03 7.23
C ARG A 101 10.53 -0.12 6.01
N VAL A 102 11.08 0.09 4.82
CA VAL A 102 10.32 -0.04 3.56
C VAL A 102 9.89 -1.50 3.35
N ASP A 103 8.59 -1.71 3.07
CA ASP A 103 7.96 -3.01 2.81
C ASP A 103 8.33 -4.09 3.84
N ALA A 104 8.28 -3.72 5.11
CA ALA A 104 8.54 -4.58 6.25
C ALA A 104 7.41 -4.45 7.28
N GLY A 105 7.57 -5.05 8.45
CA GLY A 105 6.57 -5.05 9.50
C GLY A 105 5.91 -6.42 9.66
N LEU A 106 4.58 -6.47 9.73
CA LEU A 106 3.83 -7.69 9.96
C LEU A 106 3.04 -8.10 8.72
N PHE A 107 3.33 -9.28 8.18
CA PHE A 107 2.57 -9.88 7.09
C PHE A 107 1.15 -10.22 7.55
N ILE A 108 0.17 -9.89 6.74
CA ILE A 108 -1.24 -10.25 6.96
C ILE A 108 -1.63 -11.38 6.00
N LEU A 109 -1.67 -11.06 4.71
CA LEU A 109 -1.98 -12.04 3.66
C LEU A 109 -1.47 -11.54 2.30
N GLU A 110 -1.40 -12.44 1.34
CA GLU A 110 -1.08 -12.12 -0.04
C GLU A 110 -2.09 -12.74 -1.00
N SER A 111 -2.26 -12.15 -2.17
CA SER A 111 -3.11 -12.67 -3.22
C SER A 111 -2.46 -12.52 -4.59
N ARG A 112 -2.51 -13.58 -5.39
CA ARG A 112 -1.99 -13.57 -6.75
C ARG A 112 -2.88 -12.73 -7.67
N VAL A 113 -2.25 -11.94 -8.53
CA VAL A 113 -2.89 -11.22 -9.63
C VAL A 113 -2.86 -12.10 -10.87
N GLN A 114 -4.01 -12.37 -11.45
CA GLN A 114 -4.10 -13.10 -12.70
C GLN A 114 -3.68 -12.21 -13.87
N ILE A 115 -2.79 -12.71 -14.71
CA ILE A 115 -2.32 -12.05 -15.93
C ILE A 115 -2.77 -12.88 -17.12
N LEU A 116 -3.28 -12.22 -18.15
CA LEU A 116 -3.67 -12.81 -19.43
C LEU A 116 -2.58 -12.53 -20.48
N LEU A 117 -2.57 -13.34 -21.55
CA LEU A 117 -1.54 -13.24 -22.58
C LEU A 117 -1.55 -11.91 -23.35
N ASP A 118 -2.70 -11.28 -23.46
CA ASP A 118 -2.93 -10.02 -24.15
C ASP A 118 -2.98 -8.80 -23.22
N ASP A 119 -2.69 -8.98 -21.92
CA ASP A 119 -2.68 -7.86 -20.96
C ASP A 119 -1.56 -6.86 -21.29
N THR A 120 -1.93 -5.62 -21.50
CA THR A 120 -0.98 -4.50 -21.56
C THR A 120 -0.49 -4.14 -20.13
N PRO A 121 0.63 -3.40 -19.98
CA PRO A 121 1.09 -2.91 -18.69
C PRO A 121 0.03 -2.14 -17.90
N GLU A 122 -0.81 -1.37 -18.60
CA GLU A 122 -1.91 -0.61 -18.02
C GLU A 122 -3.02 -1.52 -17.50
N MET A 123 -3.34 -2.58 -18.23
CA MET A 123 -4.31 -3.60 -17.79
C MET A 123 -3.81 -4.34 -16.56
N ILE A 124 -2.53 -4.70 -16.53
CA ILE A 124 -1.90 -5.34 -15.36
C ILE A 124 -1.98 -4.41 -14.13
N LYS A 125 -1.67 -3.12 -14.29
CA LYS A 125 -1.79 -2.15 -13.20
C LYS A 125 -3.23 -2.05 -12.68
N LYS A 126 -4.22 -2.01 -13.57
CA LYS A 126 -5.65 -2.02 -13.18
C LYS A 126 -6.01 -3.28 -12.40
N ARG A 127 -5.56 -4.46 -12.84
CA ARG A 127 -5.77 -5.74 -12.12
C ARG A 127 -5.14 -5.72 -10.73
N ILE A 128 -3.96 -5.13 -10.59
CA ILE A 128 -3.29 -4.95 -9.29
C ILE A 128 -4.16 -4.09 -8.37
N ILE A 129 -4.65 -2.94 -8.85
CA ILE A 129 -5.52 -2.04 -8.07
C ILE A 129 -6.81 -2.77 -7.66
N THR A 130 -7.47 -3.46 -8.59
CA THR A 130 -8.66 -4.25 -8.28
C THR A 130 -8.35 -5.27 -7.18
N ARG A 131 -7.22 -5.97 -7.27
CA ARG A 131 -6.82 -6.94 -6.25
C ARG A 131 -6.52 -6.30 -4.89
N GLN A 132 -5.95 -5.09 -4.86
CA GLN A 132 -5.76 -4.33 -3.62
C GLN A 132 -7.10 -4.01 -2.96
N LEU A 133 -8.10 -3.57 -3.73
CA LEU A 133 -9.44 -3.27 -3.21
C LEU A 133 -10.15 -4.53 -2.69
N GLU A 134 -10.07 -5.65 -3.40
CA GLU A 134 -10.64 -6.93 -2.94
C GLU A 134 -10.00 -7.42 -1.64
N LEU A 135 -8.68 -7.27 -1.52
CA LEU A 135 -7.94 -7.61 -0.32
C LEU A 135 -8.33 -6.74 0.86
N ASN A 136 -8.60 -5.45 0.62
CA ASN A 136 -8.96 -4.50 1.68
C ASN A 136 -10.17 -4.99 2.49
N HIS A 137 -11.23 -5.48 1.84
CA HIS A 137 -12.39 -6.03 2.54
C HIS A 137 -12.03 -7.21 3.45
N LYS A 138 -11.21 -8.14 2.94
CA LYS A 138 -10.78 -9.32 3.73
C LYS A 138 -9.91 -8.91 4.91
N VAL A 139 -9.02 -7.93 4.70
CA VAL A 139 -8.12 -7.45 5.74
C VAL A 139 -8.89 -6.74 6.85
N LEU A 140 -9.81 -5.84 6.50
CA LEU A 140 -10.60 -5.12 7.49
C LEU A 140 -11.46 -6.06 8.32
N ASN A 141 -12.19 -6.97 7.70
CA ASN A 141 -13.00 -7.98 8.40
C ASN A 141 -12.14 -8.85 9.31
N GLY A 142 -11.00 -9.35 8.82
CA GLY A 142 -10.12 -10.19 9.62
C GLY A 142 -9.41 -9.48 10.78
N ILE A 143 -9.14 -8.17 10.67
CA ILE A 143 -8.63 -7.36 11.79
C ILE A 143 -9.73 -7.19 12.85
N GLU A 144 -10.96 -6.88 12.43
CA GLU A 144 -12.12 -6.74 13.33
C GLU A 144 -12.41 -8.05 14.07
N GLU A 145 -12.43 -9.16 13.36
CA GLU A 145 -12.66 -10.52 13.90
C GLU A 145 -11.46 -11.09 14.67
N LYS A 146 -10.30 -10.41 14.65
CA LYS A 146 -9.02 -10.89 15.23
C LYS A 146 -8.60 -12.26 14.68
N SER A 147 -8.94 -12.54 13.42
CA SER A 147 -8.73 -13.85 12.79
C SER A 147 -7.33 -14.04 12.17
N PHE A 148 -6.49 -13.00 12.13
CA PHE A 148 -5.15 -13.09 11.54
C PHE A 148 -4.07 -13.49 12.53
N HIS A 149 -3.16 -14.35 12.05
CA HIS A 149 -1.89 -14.65 12.70
C HIS A 149 -0.78 -13.85 12.00
N PHE A 150 -0.36 -12.77 12.62
CA PHE A 150 0.67 -11.91 12.07
C PHE A 150 2.04 -12.57 12.11
N LYS A 151 2.75 -12.56 10.97
CA LYS A 151 4.14 -13.03 10.87
C LYS A 151 5.06 -11.85 10.61
N ARG A 152 6.19 -11.78 11.30
CA ARG A 152 7.19 -10.73 11.03
C ARG A 152 7.82 -10.96 9.66
N ILE A 153 7.84 -9.92 8.83
CA ILE A 153 8.52 -9.95 7.53
C ILE A 153 10.03 -9.94 7.78
N ILE A 154 10.72 -10.98 7.27
CA ILE A 154 12.18 -11.04 7.25
C ILE A 154 12.64 -10.22 6.06
N LYS A 155 13.30 -9.09 6.32
CA LYS A 155 13.73 -8.17 5.28
C LYS A 155 14.89 -8.75 4.48
N LEU A 156 14.73 -8.83 3.16
CA LEU A 156 15.83 -9.01 2.22
C LEU A 156 16.41 -7.64 1.84
N LYS A 157 17.53 -7.64 1.08
CA LYS A 157 18.09 -6.40 0.52
C LYS A 157 17.02 -5.71 -0.33
N LYS A 158 16.84 -4.40 -0.12
CA LYS A 158 15.90 -3.58 -0.91
C LYS A 158 16.30 -3.61 -2.39
N ASN A 159 15.34 -3.81 -3.28
CA ASN A 159 15.56 -3.64 -4.71
C ASN A 159 15.76 -2.15 -5.03
N GLU A 160 16.74 -1.86 -5.87
CA GLU A 160 16.97 -0.51 -6.37
C GLU A 160 15.93 -0.11 -7.41
N ARG A 161 15.75 1.20 -7.61
CA ARG A 161 14.83 1.70 -8.63
C ARG A 161 15.37 1.37 -10.03
N LEU A 162 14.49 0.89 -10.91
CA LEU A 162 14.83 0.64 -12.31
C LEU A 162 14.78 1.93 -13.13
N SER A 163 15.73 2.07 -14.05
CA SER A 163 15.71 3.12 -15.07
C SER A 163 14.56 2.89 -16.06
N SER A 164 14.18 3.95 -16.77
CA SER A 164 13.16 3.84 -17.84
C SER A 164 13.56 2.88 -18.96
N GLN A 165 14.87 2.77 -19.25
CA GLN A 165 15.40 1.87 -20.26
C GLN A 165 15.27 0.40 -19.82
N GLU A 166 15.64 0.06 -18.58
CA GLU A 166 15.47 -1.29 -18.02
C GLU A 166 14.00 -1.71 -18.01
N LYS A 167 13.09 -0.83 -17.62
CA LYS A 167 11.63 -1.10 -17.64
C LYS A 167 11.13 -1.44 -19.05
N LYS A 168 11.59 -0.70 -20.07
CA LYS A 168 11.25 -0.97 -21.48
C LYS A 168 11.80 -2.32 -21.97
N GLN A 169 12.98 -2.74 -21.49
CA GLN A 169 13.57 -4.03 -21.85
C GLN A 169 12.81 -5.20 -21.20
N ILE A 170 12.39 -5.05 -19.94
CA ILE A 170 11.66 -6.09 -19.20
C ILE A 170 10.27 -6.35 -19.82
N MET A 171 9.67 -5.34 -20.44
CA MET A 171 8.31 -5.41 -21.02
C MET A 171 8.28 -5.82 -22.51
N LYS A 172 9.42 -6.12 -23.14
CA LYS A 172 9.52 -6.70 -24.50
C LYS A 172 9.43 -8.21 -24.45
#